data_897d44def53f7ed4202a893ef97d4daf
#
_entry.id   897d44def53f7ed4202a893ef97d4daf
#
_cell.length_a   1.000
_cell.length_b   1.000
_cell.length_c   1.000
_cell.angle_alpha   90.00
_cell.angle_beta   90.00
_cell.angle_gamma   90.00
#
_symmetry.space_group_name_H-M   'P 1'
#
loop_
_entity.id
_entity.type
_entity.pdbx_description
1 polymer ?
#
loop_
_entity_poly.entity_id
_entity_poly.type
_entity_poly.pdbx_seq_one_letter_code
_entity_poly.pdbx_strand_id
1 'polypeptide(L)'
;NRPDLWGHYGIAREIAALYDLPMVEFPHFDRNVENTSGFHVTVEDAERCPRYLSAQIEGLNVKPAPYQMQNRIWKVGMRPINALVDITNYVMLATGQPTHAFDSDHIAGHVIVRRAGEGEKLLLLNGKELALSSDDLVIADDAGVVGLAGVMGGAKDSILPTTSKVILEIANFQAAGIRRTALRYDNRTEASARYEKAIDPERCDQALDLSMQLFSDLYPEMKVTGLVDEYPRHLKQAEIDVPLSWLERRLGKRLSPDEIKHKMELLGYSITFNGDNMHVVVPTWRSTGDVSIQADIMEEVARMYGYENFEAEPITTTFDGAINQLDKDLERRIKEYLAIRCGMQEIFTYPWMEESYVNAVLQSTEGILSLSTPPSPAERFVRSSLLPNLCKAVVKNERYFDEFSIYETAQVFRDENYTTPYDPREKLPSQRKHVAGAFVCGGKDVTTLFRKAKGVLEMMPRYTHMEGFTFKQVEKPAWADNVVWLNVYLGEERIGDLALLSKKVSMECGIKNLNVMLFELDQDCLKPFRSRTNTFTHL
;
A
#
# COMPACT_ATOMS: atom_id res chain seq x y z
N ASN A 1 8.47 -3.07 4.84
CA ASN A 1 8.34 -2.73 6.26
C ASN A 1 9.65 -2.72 7.05
N ARG A 2 10.74 -3.21 6.55
CA ARG A 2 12.06 -3.25 7.18
C ARG A 2 12.88 -1.99 6.84
N PRO A 3 12.78 -0.89 7.62
CA PRO A 3 13.49 0.37 7.32
C PRO A 3 15.01 0.22 7.41
N ASP A 4 15.48 -0.73 8.19
CA ASP A 4 16.91 -1.06 8.35
C ASP A 4 17.55 -1.63 7.08
N LEU A 5 16.77 -2.26 6.19
CA LEU A 5 17.26 -2.91 4.95
C LEU A 5 17.29 -1.98 3.72
N TRP A 6 17.01 -0.67 3.89
CA TRP A 6 17.08 0.30 2.79
C TRP A 6 18.50 0.80 2.50
N GLY A 7 19.51 0.19 3.11
CA GLY A 7 20.94 0.38 2.85
C GLY A 7 21.70 -0.94 2.90
N HIS A 8 22.83 -1.01 2.21
CA HIS A 8 23.65 -2.22 2.12
C HIS A 8 24.15 -2.70 3.49
N TYR A 9 24.42 -1.77 4.41
CA TYR A 9 24.88 -2.09 5.76
C TYR A 9 23.83 -2.88 6.57
N GLY A 10 22.55 -2.52 6.45
CA GLY A 10 21.48 -3.29 7.10
C GLY A 10 21.36 -4.71 6.55
N ILE A 11 21.50 -4.88 5.23
CA ILE A 11 21.52 -6.21 4.60
C ILE A 11 22.76 -7.00 5.05
N ALA A 12 23.92 -6.34 5.13
CA ALA A 12 25.15 -6.98 5.61
C ALA A 12 24.99 -7.48 7.07
N ARG A 13 24.31 -6.70 7.94
CA ARG A 13 24.00 -7.09 9.33
C ARG A 13 23.14 -8.36 9.37
N GLU A 14 22.11 -8.43 8.54
CA GLU A 14 21.24 -9.61 8.44
C GLU A 14 22.04 -10.86 8.00
N ILE A 15 22.86 -10.71 6.97
CA ILE A 15 23.70 -11.83 6.47
C ILE A 15 24.69 -12.25 7.54
N ALA A 16 25.36 -11.31 8.20
CA ALA A 16 26.30 -11.60 9.28
C ALA A 16 25.62 -12.35 10.43
N ALA A 17 24.42 -11.92 10.85
CA ALA A 17 23.65 -12.59 11.90
C ALA A 17 23.19 -13.99 11.49
N LEU A 18 22.74 -14.20 10.24
CA LEU A 18 22.29 -15.50 9.75
C LEU A 18 23.42 -16.53 9.69
N TYR A 19 24.64 -16.10 9.32
CA TYR A 19 25.79 -16.97 9.14
C TYR A 19 26.78 -16.91 10.31
N ASP A 20 26.43 -16.23 11.40
CA ASP A 20 27.30 -16.04 12.59
C ASP A 20 28.69 -15.49 12.22
N LEU A 21 28.68 -14.44 11.39
CA LEU A 21 29.90 -13.77 10.91
C LEU A 21 30.12 -12.44 11.62
N PRO A 22 31.37 -12.05 11.86
CA PRO A 22 31.66 -10.73 12.40
C PRO A 22 31.31 -9.62 11.41
N MET A 23 30.75 -8.51 11.91
CA MET A 23 30.60 -7.29 11.13
C MET A 23 31.90 -6.49 11.12
N VAL A 24 32.19 -5.85 9.98
CA VAL A 24 33.27 -4.87 9.90
C VAL A 24 32.87 -3.64 10.72
N GLU A 25 33.79 -3.13 11.51
CA GLU A 25 33.58 -1.91 12.28
C GLU A 25 33.28 -0.74 11.36
N PHE A 26 32.31 0.09 11.76
CA PHE A 26 31.97 1.29 11.03
C PHE A 26 33.01 2.37 11.32
N PRO A 27 33.36 3.25 10.36
CA PRO A 27 34.27 4.37 10.65
C PRO A 27 33.70 5.24 11.78
N HIS A 28 34.58 5.88 12.53
CA HIS A 28 34.21 6.80 13.58
C HIS A 28 34.83 8.16 13.33
N PHE A 29 34.01 9.21 13.43
CA PHE A 29 34.43 10.60 13.33
C PHE A 29 34.36 11.27 14.71
N ASP A 30 35.45 11.91 15.15
CA ASP A 30 35.47 12.68 16.39
C ASP A 30 34.60 13.95 16.22
N ARG A 31 33.54 14.04 17.01
CA ARG A 31 32.58 15.16 16.97
C ARG A 31 32.97 16.36 17.79
N ASN A 32 34.14 16.33 18.41
CA ASN A 32 34.65 17.45 19.16
C ASN A 32 35.22 18.53 18.21
N VAL A 33 34.32 19.15 17.43
CA VAL A 33 34.64 20.16 16.42
C VAL A 33 34.31 21.54 16.97
N GLU A 34 35.29 22.44 16.92
CA GLU A 34 35.06 23.86 17.26
C GLU A 34 34.25 24.53 16.13
N ASN A 35 33.13 25.14 16.47
CA ASN A 35 32.32 25.89 15.50
C ASN A 35 32.94 27.26 15.24
N THR A 36 33.87 27.30 14.30
CA THR A 36 34.64 28.53 13.96
C THR A 36 33.91 29.40 12.93
N SER A 37 32.92 28.84 12.22
CA SER A 37 32.15 29.57 11.21
C SER A 37 30.91 30.28 11.75
N GLY A 38 30.50 29.99 12.99
CA GLY A 38 29.23 30.46 13.54
C GLY A 38 28.01 29.74 12.90
N PHE A 39 28.23 28.62 12.18
CA PHE A 39 27.17 27.83 11.55
C PHE A 39 26.17 27.34 12.61
N HIS A 40 24.89 27.54 12.33
CA HIS A 40 23.81 27.04 13.18
C HIS A 40 22.59 26.62 12.37
N VAL A 41 21.75 25.81 13.00
CA VAL A 41 20.51 25.28 12.42
C VAL A 41 19.38 25.52 13.42
N THR A 42 18.20 25.81 12.93
CA THR A 42 16.98 25.91 13.74
C THR A 42 15.94 24.93 13.24
N VAL A 43 15.42 24.07 14.11
CA VAL A 43 14.30 23.16 13.80
C VAL A 43 13.02 23.71 14.46
N GLU A 44 12.13 24.29 13.65
CA GLU A 44 10.87 24.86 14.14
C GLU A 44 9.76 23.81 14.33
N ASP A 45 9.82 22.70 13.60
CA ASP A 45 8.83 21.60 13.69
C ASP A 45 9.53 20.28 14.07
N ALA A 46 9.74 20.11 15.37
CA ALA A 46 10.37 18.90 15.95
C ALA A 46 9.55 17.61 15.75
N GLU A 47 8.25 17.72 15.48
CA GLU A 47 7.43 16.54 15.17
C GLU A 47 7.72 16.01 13.78
N ARG A 48 7.92 16.90 12.82
CA ARG A 48 8.18 16.54 11.41
C ARG A 48 9.66 16.36 11.11
N CYS A 49 10.55 16.97 11.89
CA CYS A 49 11.98 16.77 11.83
C CYS A 49 12.53 16.39 13.22
N PRO A 50 12.49 15.10 13.60
CA PRO A 50 12.99 14.63 14.88
C PRO A 50 14.47 14.92 15.10
N ARG A 51 15.32 14.88 14.05
CA ARG A 51 16.75 15.15 14.13
C ARG A 51 17.26 15.81 12.86
N TYR A 52 18.11 16.82 13.02
CA TYR A 52 18.83 17.46 11.94
C TYR A 52 20.31 17.59 12.34
N LEU A 53 21.14 16.69 11.81
CA LEU A 53 22.59 16.68 11.98
C LEU A 53 23.20 17.32 10.74
N SER A 54 24.12 18.27 10.92
CA SER A 54 24.71 18.98 9.79
C SER A 54 26.15 19.39 10.07
N ALA A 55 26.97 19.32 9.02
CA ALA A 55 28.37 19.74 9.09
C ALA A 55 28.70 20.73 7.98
N GLN A 56 29.40 21.81 8.33
CA GLN A 56 29.99 22.72 7.35
C GLN A 56 31.44 22.33 7.08
N ILE A 57 31.76 22.11 5.81
CA ILE A 57 33.06 21.58 5.34
C ILE A 57 33.63 22.55 4.33
N GLU A 58 34.89 22.96 4.53
CA GLU A 58 35.67 23.82 3.65
C GLU A 58 36.88 23.08 3.07
N GLY A 59 37.53 23.69 2.07
CA GLY A 59 38.74 23.12 1.43
C GLY A 59 38.38 22.03 0.43
N LEU A 60 37.20 22.11 -0.17
CA LEU A 60 36.72 21.20 -1.19
C LEU A 60 36.89 21.76 -2.59
N ASN A 61 36.73 20.92 -3.57
CA ASN A 61 36.64 21.32 -4.99
C ASN A 61 35.81 20.29 -5.75
N VAL A 62 35.13 20.74 -6.79
CA VAL A 62 34.33 19.86 -7.63
C VAL A 62 35.23 19.09 -8.59
N LYS A 63 35.23 17.77 -8.45
CA LYS A 63 36.01 16.84 -9.27
C LYS A 63 35.19 15.53 -9.43
N PRO A 64 35.50 14.69 -10.43
CA PRO A 64 34.90 13.36 -10.51
C PRO A 64 35.21 12.53 -9.26
N ALA A 65 34.24 11.72 -8.81
CA ALA A 65 34.49 10.72 -7.75
C ALA A 65 35.48 9.64 -8.25
N PRO A 66 36.12 8.88 -7.35
CA PRO A 66 36.95 7.73 -7.76
C PRO A 66 36.16 6.74 -8.62
N TYR A 67 36.80 6.16 -9.61
CA TYR A 67 36.14 5.23 -10.55
C TYR A 67 35.37 4.10 -9.86
N GLN A 68 35.92 3.57 -8.77
CA GLN A 68 35.26 2.51 -8.00
C GLN A 68 33.92 2.98 -7.39
N MET A 69 33.87 4.21 -6.87
CA MET A 69 32.64 4.81 -6.33
C MET A 69 31.63 5.04 -7.45
N GLN A 70 32.07 5.65 -8.56
CA GLN A 70 31.20 5.86 -9.73
C GLN A 70 30.60 4.55 -10.24
N ASN A 71 31.41 3.48 -10.36
CA ASN A 71 30.96 2.18 -10.83
C ASN A 71 29.94 1.54 -9.88
N ARG A 72 30.13 1.66 -8.56
CA ARG A 72 29.17 1.16 -7.55
C ARG A 72 27.83 1.90 -7.63
N ILE A 73 27.85 3.23 -7.75
CA ILE A 73 26.65 4.07 -7.91
C ILE A 73 25.93 3.70 -9.21
N TRP A 74 26.68 3.55 -10.32
CA TRP A 74 26.10 3.17 -11.60
C TRP A 74 25.45 1.77 -11.59
N LYS A 75 26.06 0.79 -10.90
CA LYS A 75 25.54 -0.58 -10.79
C LYS A 75 24.18 -0.66 -10.07
N VAL A 76 23.85 0.30 -9.21
CA VAL A 76 22.54 0.39 -8.53
C VAL A 76 21.55 1.28 -9.29
N GLY A 77 21.88 1.67 -10.54
CA GLY A 77 20.97 2.43 -11.41
C GLY A 77 21.02 3.95 -11.22
N MET A 78 21.95 4.49 -10.43
CA MET A 78 22.12 5.93 -10.25
C MET A 78 23.24 6.46 -11.15
N ARG A 79 23.11 7.72 -11.60
CA ARG A 79 24.11 8.38 -12.43
C ARG A 79 25.15 9.10 -11.54
N PRO A 80 26.46 8.81 -11.67
CA PRO A 80 27.51 9.62 -11.05
C PRO A 80 27.50 11.05 -11.59
N ILE A 81 27.75 12.03 -10.73
CA ILE A 81 27.70 13.47 -11.06
C ILE A 81 29.05 14.12 -10.81
N ASN A 82 29.42 14.24 -9.54
CA ASN A 82 30.70 14.72 -9.06
C ASN A 82 30.95 14.21 -7.64
N ALA A 83 32.20 14.29 -7.16
CA ALA A 83 32.56 13.68 -5.88
C ALA A 83 31.73 14.17 -4.68
N LEU A 84 31.33 15.43 -4.65
CA LEU A 84 30.56 15.99 -3.52
C LEU A 84 29.14 15.38 -3.47
N VAL A 85 28.47 15.29 -4.62
CA VAL A 85 27.15 14.68 -4.75
C VAL A 85 27.23 13.14 -4.69
N ASP A 86 28.26 12.56 -5.26
CA ASP A 86 28.43 11.10 -5.30
C ASP A 86 28.69 10.52 -3.91
N ILE A 87 29.39 11.26 -3.03
CA ILE A 87 29.56 10.89 -1.61
C ILE A 87 28.20 10.82 -0.94
N THR A 88 27.32 11.82 -1.11
CA THR A 88 26.00 11.83 -0.47
C THR A 88 25.14 10.66 -0.96
N ASN A 89 25.15 10.39 -2.25
CA ASN A 89 24.43 9.24 -2.82
C ASN A 89 25.02 7.90 -2.34
N TYR A 90 26.35 7.80 -2.26
CA TYR A 90 27.01 6.58 -1.79
C TYR A 90 26.69 6.29 -0.32
N VAL A 91 26.70 7.32 0.54
CA VAL A 91 26.32 7.20 1.96
C VAL A 91 24.87 6.76 2.10
N MET A 92 23.96 7.37 1.34
CA MET A 92 22.56 6.96 1.32
C MET A 92 22.39 5.49 0.93
N LEU A 93 23.09 5.03 -0.10
CA LEU A 93 23.03 3.63 -0.55
C LEU A 93 23.67 2.67 0.46
N ALA A 94 24.77 3.08 1.09
CA ALA A 94 25.47 2.27 2.08
C ALA A 94 24.69 2.13 3.36
N THR A 95 24.23 3.24 3.94
CA THR A 95 23.59 3.28 5.26
C THR A 95 22.07 3.21 5.23
N GLY A 96 21.45 3.59 4.11
CA GLY A 96 19.99 3.80 4.02
C GLY A 96 19.53 5.16 4.57
N GLN A 97 20.46 6.03 5.00
CA GLN A 97 20.20 7.40 5.44
C GLN A 97 20.49 8.35 4.27
N PRO A 98 19.46 9.04 3.71
CA PRO A 98 19.69 10.07 2.73
C PRO A 98 20.49 11.23 3.33
N THR A 99 21.41 11.74 2.54
CA THR A 99 22.19 12.95 2.86
C THR A 99 22.15 13.91 1.67
N HIS A 100 22.32 15.21 1.92
CA HIS A 100 22.34 16.24 0.90
C HIS A 100 23.50 17.21 1.13
N ALA A 101 24.01 17.80 0.07
CA ALA A 101 25.07 18.82 0.15
C ALA A 101 24.59 20.10 -0.52
N PHE A 102 24.50 21.18 0.25
CA PHE A 102 24.26 22.53 -0.25
C PHE A 102 25.60 23.24 -0.49
N ASP A 103 25.63 24.10 -1.50
CA ASP A 103 26.74 25.07 -1.62
C ASP A 103 26.62 26.11 -0.51
N SER A 104 27.57 26.10 0.42
CA SER A 104 27.54 26.96 1.61
C SER A 104 27.52 28.45 1.28
N ASP A 105 28.13 28.86 0.17
CA ASP A 105 28.20 30.28 -0.25
C ASP A 105 26.85 30.78 -0.79
N HIS A 106 25.91 29.89 -1.07
CA HIS A 106 24.56 30.22 -1.54
C HIS A 106 23.50 30.16 -0.43
N ILE A 107 23.83 29.72 0.77
CA ILE A 107 22.93 29.73 1.93
C ILE A 107 23.03 31.08 2.63
N ALA A 108 21.93 31.81 2.73
CA ALA A 108 21.85 33.11 3.37
C ALA A 108 21.63 32.94 4.88
N GLY A 109 22.64 33.32 5.67
CA GLY A 109 22.53 33.27 7.14
C GLY A 109 22.60 31.87 7.70
N HIS A 110 21.48 31.30 8.18
CA HIS A 110 21.43 29.98 8.81
C HIS A 110 20.39 29.05 8.19
N VAL A 111 20.50 27.76 8.48
CA VAL A 111 19.54 26.76 7.99
C VAL A 111 18.34 26.68 8.93
N ILE A 112 17.14 26.75 8.36
CA ILE A 112 15.87 26.69 9.09
C ILE A 112 15.03 25.52 8.55
N VAL A 113 14.64 24.60 9.42
CA VAL A 113 13.70 23.52 9.08
C VAL A 113 12.31 23.92 9.59
N ARG A 114 11.42 24.28 8.67
CA ARG A 114 10.11 24.82 8.98
C ARG A 114 9.01 24.31 8.05
N ARG A 115 7.78 24.63 8.36
CA ARG A 115 6.70 24.48 7.39
C ARG A 115 6.78 25.56 6.31
N ALA A 116 6.37 25.20 5.10
CA ALA A 116 6.24 26.18 4.02
C ALA A 116 5.14 27.19 4.30
N GLY A 117 5.28 28.41 3.78
CA GLY A 117 4.18 29.35 3.63
C GLY A 117 3.21 28.86 2.53
N GLU A 118 1.92 29.15 2.68
CA GLU A 118 0.93 28.77 1.66
C GLU A 118 1.23 29.46 0.33
N GLY A 119 1.39 28.67 -0.73
CA GLY A 119 1.74 29.19 -2.06
C GLY A 119 3.20 29.64 -2.22
N GLU A 120 4.06 29.43 -1.24
CA GLU A 120 5.50 29.69 -1.32
C GLU A 120 6.10 28.89 -2.49
N LYS A 121 6.97 29.54 -3.30
CA LYS A 121 7.48 28.94 -4.53
C LYS A 121 8.85 28.31 -4.34
N LEU A 122 9.06 27.16 -4.93
CA LEU A 122 10.34 26.45 -4.97
C LEU A 122 10.60 25.89 -6.37
N LEU A 123 11.74 26.23 -6.94
CA LEU A 123 12.27 25.59 -8.15
C LEU A 123 13.17 24.43 -7.72
N LEU A 124 12.79 23.20 -8.07
CA LEU A 124 13.54 21.98 -7.75
C LEU A 124 14.73 21.74 -8.70
N LEU A 125 15.67 20.88 -8.28
CA LEU A 125 16.84 20.43 -9.08
C LEU A 125 16.45 19.82 -10.44
N ASN A 126 15.26 19.22 -10.55
CA ASN A 126 14.76 18.66 -11.82
C ASN A 126 14.08 19.69 -12.73
N GLY A 127 14.09 20.97 -12.36
CA GLY A 127 13.50 22.08 -13.13
C GLY A 127 12.00 22.27 -12.91
N LYS A 128 11.35 21.50 -12.04
CA LYS A 128 9.93 21.65 -11.71
C LYS A 128 9.74 22.80 -10.72
N GLU A 129 8.91 23.79 -11.05
CA GLU A 129 8.49 24.84 -10.12
C GLU A 129 7.25 24.37 -9.35
N LEU A 130 7.30 24.46 -8.02
CA LEU A 130 6.21 24.09 -7.13
C LEU A 130 5.62 25.33 -6.44
N ALA A 131 4.31 25.34 -6.25
CA ALA A 131 3.62 26.14 -5.25
C ALA A 131 3.38 25.25 -4.03
N LEU A 132 4.03 25.58 -2.92
CA LEU A 132 4.03 24.76 -1.72
C LEU A 132 2.76 24.94 -0.90
N SER A 133 2.38 23.91 -0.18
CA SER A 133 1.32 23.93 0.81
C SER A 133 1.92 24.15 2.21
N SER A 134 1.17 24.79 3.09
CA SER A 134 1.52 24.94 4.51
C SER A 134 1.66 23.60 5.27
N ASP A 135 1.28 22.47 4.64
CA ASP A 135 1.52 21.12 5.16
C ASP A 135 2.88 20.54 4.73
N ASP A 136 3.63 21.20 3.87
CA ASP A 136 4.93 20.73 3.44
C ASP A 136 6.04 21.18 4.39
N LEU A 137 6.99 20.28 4.69
CA LEU A 137 8.21 20.61 5.42
C LEU A 137 9.27 21.04 4.41
N VAL A 138 9.96 22.11 4.71
CA VAL A 138 11.01 22.69 3.87
C VAL A 138 12.29 22.91 4.64
N ILE A 139 13.41 22.86 3.92
CA ILE A 139 14.65 23.46 4.35
C ILE A 139 14.68 24.87 3.78
N ALA A 140 14.93 25.83 4.62
CA ALA A 140 14.96 27.25 4.28
C ALA A 140 16.24 27.90 4.81
N ASP A 141 16.55 29.07 4.31
CA ASP A 141 17.54 30.01 4.85
C ASP A 141 16.85 31.35 5.18
N ASP A 142 17.63 32.37 5.56
CA ASP A 142 17.06 33.70 5.88
C ASP A 142 16.43 34.39 4.65
N ALA A 143 16.70 33.92 3.42
CA ALA A 143 16.17 34.49 2.18
C ALA A 143 14.94 33.73 1.64
N GLY A 144 14.67 32.52 2.11
CA GLY A 144 13.53 31.70 1.68
C GLY A 144 13.78 30.21 1.60
N VAL A 145 12.95 29.49 0.85
CA VAL A 145 13.05 28.02 0.73
C VAL A 145 14.20 27.62 -0.20
N VAL A 146 15.05 26.71 0.28
CA VAL A 146 16.20 26.13 -0.43
C VAL A 146 15.98 24.65 -0.81
N GLY A 147 15.03 23.95 -0.19
CA GLY A 147 14.76 22.56 -0.51
C GLY A 147 13.43 22.05 0.04
N LEU A 148 12.88 21.02 -0.61
CA LEU A 148 11.72 20.28 -0.13
C LEU A 148 12.23 19.12 0.72
N ALA A 149 12.07 19.24 2.05
CA ALA A 149 12.66 18.36 3.05
C ALA A 149 12.41 16.86 2.74
N GLY A 150 13.47 16.09 2.66
CA GLY A 150 13.42 14.65 2.42
C GLY A 150 12.92 14.21 1.04
N VAL A 151 12.63 15.15 0.14
CA VAL A 151 12.16 14.85 -1.22
C VAL A 151 13.19 15.28 -2.25
N MET A 152 13.49 16.59 -2.37
CA MET A 152 14.44 17.09 -3.37
C MET A 152 14.95 18.48 -3.01
N GLY A 153 16.24 18.72 -3.23
CA GLY A 153 16.86 20.05 -3.08
C GLY A 153 16.37 21.06 -4.13
N GLY A 154 16.56 22.33 -3.82
CA GLY A 154 16.30 23.44 -4.73
C GLY A 154 17.40 23.59 -5.77
N ALA A 155 17.07 24.23 -6.89
CA ALA A 155 18.03 24.48 -7.98
C ALA A 155 19.04 25.58 -7.63
N LYS A 156 18.65 26.54 -6.79
CA LYS A 156 19.46 27.72 -6.44
C LYS A 156 20.70 27.37 -5.63
N ASP A 157 20.58 26.38 -4.73
CA ASP A 157 21.60 26.05 -3.74
C ASP A 157 22.37 24.76 -4.06
N SER A 158 22.33 24.39 -5.34
CA SER A 158 22.98 23.19 -5.88
C SER A 158 24.50 23.38 -5.99
N ILE A 159 25.22 22.27 -5.95
CA ILE A 159 26.68 22.23 -6.15
C ILE A 159 27.04 22.73 -7.56
N LEU A 160 27.83 23.80 -7.61
CA LEU A 160 28.34 24.42 -8.82
C LEU A 160 29.82 24.01 -9.09
N PRO A 161 30.34 24.17 -10.30
CA PRO A 161 31.74 23.87 -10.57
C PRO A 161 32.74 24.65 -9.70
N THR A 162 32.33 25.78 -9.14
CA THR A 162 33.14 26.67 -8.28
C THR A 162 32.97 26.37 -6.79
N THR A 163 32.09 25.48 -6.39
CA THR A 163 31.84 25.15 -4.99
C THR A 163 33.09 24.67 -4.29
N SER A 164 33.45 25.35 -3.18
CA SER A 164 34.62 25.01 -2.34
C SER A 164 34.24 24.76 -0.88
N LYS A 165 32.98 25.04 -0.53
CA LYS A 165 32.41 24.84 0.81
C LYS A 165 31.04 24.21 0.70
N VAL A 166 30.74 23.24 1.54
CA VAL A 166 29.42 22.61 1.58
C VAL A 166 28.84 22.60 2.99
N ILE A 167 27.53 22.68 3.05
CA ILE A 167 26.74 22.29 4.22
C ILE A 167 26.19 20.90 3.94
N LEU A 168 26.65 19.91 4.68
CA LEU A 168 26.17 18.53 4.59
C LEU A 168 24.95 18.37 5.50
N GLU A 169 23.80 18.03 4.92
CA GLU A 169 22.56 17.69 5.62
C GLU A 169 22.48 16.19 5.86
N ILE A 170 22.20 15.79 7.09
CA ILE A 170 21.94 14.42 7.52
C ILE A 170 20.75 14.46 8.47
N ALA A 171 19.54 14.40 7.95
CA ALA A 171 18.34 14.64 8.74
C ALA A 171 17.44 13.42 8.83
N ASN A 172 16.58 13.41 9.85
CA ASN A 172 15.48 12.47 9.96
C ASN A 172 14.16 13.21 9.85
N PHE A 173 13.25 12.72 8.99
CA PHE A 173 11.96 13.34 8.75
C PHE A 173 10.81 12.36 8.99
N GLN A 174 9.66 12.89 9.46
CA GLN A 174 8.46 12.10 9.68
C GLN A 174 7.96 11.44 8.39
N ALA A 175 7.91 10.10 8.39
CA ALA A 175 7.62 9.29 7.22
C ALA A 175 6.28 9.63 6.53
N ALA A 176 5.21 9.84 7.32
CA ALA A 176 3.88 10.15 6.78
C ALA A 176 3.83 11.51 6.08
N GLY A 177 4.54 12.51 6.61
CA GLY A 177 4.68 13.84 5.98
C GLY A 177 5.37 13.74 4.63
N ILE A 178 6.56 13.13 4.58
CA ILE A 178 7.33 12.97 3.35
C ILE A 178 6.53 12.20 2.28
N ARG A 179 5.85 11.11 2.66
CA ARG A 179 5.00 10.36 1.72
C ARG A 179 3.89 11.23 1.13
N ARG A 180 3.18 12.01 1.95
CA ARG A 180 2.11 12.91 1.45
C ARG A 180 2.66 13.97 0.50
N THR A 181 3.76 14.61 0.85
CA THR A 181 4.42 15.62 0.01
C THR A 181 4.90 15.04 -1.31
N ALA A 182 5.58 13.88 -1.30
CA ALA A 182 6.06 13.21 -2.52
C ALA A 182 4.90 12.83 -3.46
N LEU A 183 3.78 12.35 -2.91
CA LEU A 183 2.57 12.03 -3.70
C LEU A 183 1.87 13.29 -4.23
N ARG A 184 1.75 14.35 -3.41
CA ARG A 184 1.10 15.61 -3.81
C ARG A 184 1.74 16.21 -5.06
N TYR A 185 3.05 16.17 -5.14
CA TYR A 185 3.80 16.75 -6.25
C TYR A 185 4.23 15.75 -7.33
N ASP A 186 3.80 14.49 -7.22
CA ASP A 186 4.24 13.40 -8.10
C ASP A 186 5.77 13.43 -8.30
N ASN A 187 6.48 13.46 -7.15
CA ASN A 187 7.95 13.59 -7.11
C ASN A 187 8.55 12.59 -6.11
N ARG A 188 8.53 11.32 -6.50
CA ARG A 188 9.14 10.25 -5.70
C ARG A 188 10.61 10.09 -6.06
N THR A 189 11.48 10.23 -5.07
CA THR A 189 12.94 10.14 -5.20
C THR A 189 13.51 8.99 -4.36
N GLU A 190 14.78 8.66 -4.53
CA GLU A 190 15.51 7.69 -3.70
C GLU A 190 15.54 8.13 -2.21
N ALA A 191 15.60 9.42 -1.95
CA ALA A 191 15.52 9.97 -0.59
C ALA A 191 14.11 9.79 -0.01
N SER A 192 13.06 10.25 -0.71
CA SER A 192 11.69 10.13 -0.21
C SER A 192 11.24 8.67 -0.04
N ALA A 193 11.70 7.77 -0.91
CA ALA A 193 11.44 6.33 -0.82
C ALA A 193 12.01 5.71 0.48
N ARG A 194 13.09 6.26 1.03
CA ARG A 194 13.67 5.85 2.32
C ARG A 194 12.97 6.51 3.50
N TYR A 195 12.79 7.81 3.47
CA TYR A 195 12.12 8.53 4.57
C TYR A 195 10.69 8.06 4.80
N GLU A 196 9.92 7.72 3.73
CA GLU A 196 8.57 7.19 3.87
C GLU A 196 8.48 5.84 4.63
N LYS A 197 9.63 5.19 4.92
CA LYS A 197 9.73 3.94 5.68
C LYS A 197 10.04 4.11 7.15
N ALA A 198 10.03 5.34 7.66
CA ALA A 198 10.38 5.65 9.05
C ALA A 198 11.77 5.12 9.43
N ILE A 199 12.80 5.63 8.74
CA ILE A 199 14.19 5.27 9.03
C ILE A 199 14.62 5.79 10.43
N ASP A 200 15.60 5.13 10.98
CA ASP A 200 16.12 5.36 12.33
C ASP A 200 16.86 6.73 12.44
N PRO A 201 16.46 7.64 13.34
CA PRO A 201 17.18 8.89 13.56
C PRO A 201 18.61 8.71 14.10
N GLU A 202 18.91 7.60 14.81
CA GLU A 202 20.28 7.29 15.26
C GLU A 202 21.22 6.93 14.11
N ARG A 203 20.67 6.56 12.95
CA ARG A 203 21.45 6.29 11.74
C ARG A 203 22.15 7.53 11.19
N CYS A 204 21.71 8.74 11.55
CA CYS A 204 22.40 9.98 11.20
C CYS A 204 23.86 9.95 11.63
N ASP A 205 24.17 9.31 12.77
CA ASP A 205 25.54 9.17 13.27
C ASP A 205 26.41 8.35 12.33
N GLN A 206 25.92 7.19 11.89
CA GLN A 206 26.64 6.33 10.95
C GLN A 206 26.83 7.01 9.59
N ALA A 207 25.83 7.78 9.15
CA ALA A 207 25.93 8.53 7.90
C ALA A 207 26.95 9.67 7.97
N LEU A 208 27.04 10.37 9.11
CA LEU A 208 28.07 11.37 9.35
C LEU A 208 29.46 10.73 9.33
N ASP A 209 29.65 9.67 10.12
CA ASP A 209 30.93 8.99 10.25
C ASP A 209 31.47 8.52 8.89
N LEU A 210 30.61 7.88 8.08
CA LEU A 210 30.99 7.45 6.72
C LEU A 210 31.22 8.63 5.78
N SER A 211 30.41 9.68 5.87
CA SER A 211 30.59 10.89 5.06
C SER A 211 31.94 11.52 5.32
N MET A 212 32.29 11.72 6.60
CA MET A 212 33.55 12.32 6.99
C MET A 212 34.76 11.50 6.55
N GLN A 213 34.69 10.18 6.67
CA GLN A 213 35.73 9.28 6.14
C GLN A 213 35.91 9.48 4.63
N LEU A 214 34.81 9.44 3.86
CA LEU A 214 34.88 9.59 2.40
C LEU A 214 35.35 10.98 1.96
N PHE A 215 34.93 12.03 2.66
CA PHE A 215 35.41 13.39 2.40
C PHE A 215 36.90 13.51 2.72
N SER A 216 37.37 13.01 3.88
CA SER A 216 38.80 13.08 4.24
C SER A 216 39.68 12.29 3.32
N ASP A 217 39.24 11.12 2.84
CA ASP A 217 39.98 10.31 1.87
C ASP A 217 40.15 11.02 0.53
N LEU A 218 39.15 11.79 0.11
CA LEU A 218 39.19 12.48 -1.19
C LEU A 218 39.75 13.91 -1.11
N TYR A 219 39.68 14.54 0.06
CA TYR A 219 40.07 15.91 0.31
C TYR A 219 40.89 16.01 1.61
N PRO A 220 42.17 15.61 1.60
CA PRO A 220 43.00 15.59 2.81
C PRO A 220 43.17 16.95 3.49
N GLU A 221 42.99 18.05 2.74
CA GLU A 221 43.10 19.42 3.24
C GLU A 221 41.76 19.99 3.75
N MET A 222 40.70 19.19 3.73
CA MET A 222 39.38 19.64 4.19
C MET A 222 39.40 20.04 5.67
N LYS A 223 38.51 20.96 6.03
CA LYS A 223 38.29 21.38 7.43
C LYS A 223 36.79 21.37 7.72
N VAL A 224 36.41 20.78 8.84
CA VAL A 224 35.05 20.91 9.37
C VAL A 224 35.04 22.16 10.24
N THR A 225 34.33 23.20 9.81
CA THR A 225 34.29 24.52 10.45
C THR A 225 33.06 24.74 11.30
N GLY A 226 32.08 23.83 11.22
CA GLY A 226 30.90 23.82 12.07
C GLY A 226 30.25 22.43 12.05
N LEU A 227 29.79 22.01 13.22
CA LEU A 227 29.00 20.77 13.39
C LEU A 227 27.84 21.10 14.32
N VAL A 228 26.63 20.79 13.90
CA VAL A 228 25.39 21.03 14.64
C VAL A 228 24.55 19.77 14.64
N ASP A 229 24.07 19.36 15.80
CA ASP A 229 23.15 18.22 15.97
C ASP A 229 21.92 18.70 16.75
N GLU A 230 20.90 19.11 16.02
CA GLU A 230 19.60 19.45 16.59
C GLU A 230 18.77 18.17 16.70
N TYR A 231 18.63 17.61 17.91
CA TYR A 231 17.90 16.39 18.18
C TYR A 231 16.78 16.63 19.22
N PRO A 232 15.75 17.44 18.87
CA PRO A 232 14.69 17.79 19.81
C PRO A 232 13.79 16.62 20.21
N ARG A 233 13.74 15.56 19.42
CA ARG A 233 12.85 14.43 19.67
C ARG A 233 13.59 13.09 19.56
N HIS A 234 14.19 12.69 20.67
CA HIS A 234 14.89 11.40 20.76
C HIS A 234 13.98 10.19 20.52
N LEU A 235 14.50 9.21 19.80
CA LEU A 235 13.84 7.92 19.61
C LEU A 235 13.82 7.16 20.94
N LYS A 236 12.64 6.71 21.35
CA LYS A 236 12.51 5.76 22.46
C LYS A 236 12.56 4.33 21.90
N GLN A 237 13.53 3.55 22.34
CA GLN A 237 13.60 2.13 22.00
C GLN A 237 12.36 1.39 22.52
N ALA A 238 11.86 0.47 21.75
CA ALA A 238 10.77 -0.40 22.17
C ALA A 238 11.29 -1.46 23.14
N GLU A 239 10.55 -1.70 24.21
CA GLU A 239 10.81 -2.75 25.19
C GLU A 239 9.61 -3.70 25.20
N ILE A 240 9.84 -4.98 25.06
CA ILE A 240 8.77 -5.98 24.91
C ILE A 240 9.03 -7.17 25.83
N ASP A 241 8.04 -7.48 26.66
CA ASP A 241 8.05 -8.66 27.52
C ASP A 241 7.36 -9.83 26.82
N VAL A 242 8.04 -10.96 26.68
CA VAL A 242 7.57 -12.15 26.00
C VAL A 242 7.67 -13.36 26.94
N PRO A 243 6.55 -13.96 27.38
CA PRO A 243 6.58 -15.21 28.14
C PRO A 243 7.11 -16.34 27.26
N LEU A 244 8.12 -17.07 27.73
CA LEU A 244 8.70 -18.21 27.00
C LEU A 244 7.66 -19.31 26.74
N SER A 245 6.76 -19.54 27.69
CA SER A 245 5.65 -20.47 27.53
C SER A 245 4.66 -20.05 26.42
N TRP A 246 4.45 -18.75 26.22
CA TRP A 246 3.67 -18.23 25.10
C TRP A 246 4.41 -18.42 23.77
N LEU A 247 5.72 -18.12 23.76
CA LEU A 247 6.56 -18.25 22.56
C LEU A 247 6.61 -19.72 22.10
N GLU A 248 6.87 -20.67 23.03
CA GLU A 248 6.89 -22.11 22.77
C GLU A 248 5.55 -22.59 22.17
N ARG A 249 4.43 -22.20 22.77
CA ARG A 249 3.10 -22.56 22.28
C ARG A 249 2.81 -22.01 20.88
N ARG A 250 3.29 -20.80 20.57
CA ARG A 250 3.07 -20.17 19.26
C ARG A 250 3.98 -20.74 18.18
N LEU A 251 5.22 -21.05 18.51
CA LEU A 251 6.17 -21.69 17.60
C LEU A 251 5.87 -23.18 17.39
N GLY A 252 5.14 -23.81 18.32
CA GLY A 252 4.99 -25.26 18.34
C GLY A 252 6.28 -25.99 18.69
N LYS A 253 7.31 -25.29 19.16
CA LYS A 253 8.63 -25.84 19.46
C LYS A 253 9.28 -25.07 20.60
N ARG A 254 9.93 -25.82 21.48
CA ARG A 254 10.73 -25.26 22.56
C ARG A 254 12.15 -25.00 22.10
N LEU A 255 12.59 -23.76 22.22
CA LEU A 255 13.96 -23.34 21.99
C LEU A 255 14.64 -23.03 23.34
N SER A 256 15.95 -23.24 23.44
CA SER A 256 16.65 -22.88 24.65
C SER A 256 16.80 -21.36 24.79
N PRO A 257 16.71 -20.79 26.02
CA PRO A 257 16.94 -19.37 26.25
C PRO A 257 18.28 -18.87 25.69
N ASP A 258 19.34 -19.66 25.82
CA ASP A 258 20.69 -19.30 25.34
C ASP A 258 20.71 -19.21 23.79
N GLU A 259 20.05 -20.14 23.11
CA GLU A 259 19.96 -20.13 21.66
C GLU A 259 19.16 -18.91 21.16
N ILE A 260 18.02 -18.61 21.80
CA ILE A 260 17.22 -17.41 21.47
C ILE A 260 18.07 -16.16 21.67
N LYS A 261 18.72 -16.05 22.85
CA LYS A 261 19.56 -14.90 23.18
C LYS A 261 20.66 -14.69 22.16
N HIS A 262 21.45 -15.73 21.88
CA HIS A 262 22.56 -15.64 20.92
C HIS A 262 22.08 -15.13 19.55
N LYS A 263 21.06 -15.76 18.99
CA LYS A 263 20.53 -15.38 17.66
C LYS A 263 19.98 -13.97 17.62
N MET A 264 19.29 -13.53 18.65
CA MET A 264 18.70 -12.20 18.72
C MET A 264 19.77 -11.11 18.97
N GLU A 265 20.78 -11.39 19.79
CA GLU A 265 21.90 -10.47 20.03
C GLU A 265 22.74 -10.23 18.77
N LEU A 266 22.88 -11.21 17.87
CA LEU A 266 23.50 -11.01 16.55
C LEU A 266 22.75 -9.97 15.68
N LEU A 267 21.44 -9.82 15.88
CA LEU A 267 20.63 -8.79 15.23
C LEU A 267 20.63 -7.44 15.99
N GLY A 268 21.32 -7.37 17.14
CA GLY A 268 21.43 -6.17 17.97
C GLY A 268 20.33 -5.99 19.01
N TYR A 269 19.49 -6.99 19.26
CA TYR A 269 18.56 -6.99 20.39
C TYR A 269 19.32 -7.21 21.70
N SER A 270 18.84 -6.62 22.80
CA SER A 270 19.32 -6.95 24.14
C SER A 270 18.29 -7.81 24.86
N ILE A 271 18.72 -8.97 25.35
CA ILE A 271 17.83 -9.98 25.94
C ILE A 271 18.20 -10.24 27.39
N THR A 272 17.22 -10.17 28.28
CA THR A 272 17.36 -10.61 29.68
C THR A 272 16.20 -11.55 30.04
N PHE A 273 16.50 -12.55 30.86
CA PHE A 273 15.50 -13.53 31.31
C PHE A 273 15.22 -13.37 32.80
N ASN A 274 13.94 -13.41 33.17
CA ASN A 274 13.48 -13.46 34.55
C ASN A 274 12.37 -14.51 34.67
N GLY A 275 12.79 -15.75 35.08
CA GLY A 275 11.87 -16.89 35.10
C GLY A 275 11.33 -17.24 33.71
N ASP A 276 10.02 -17.24 33.56
CA ASP A 276 9.34 -17.47 32.27
C ASP A 276 9.31 -16.24 31.37
N ASN A 277 9.72 -15.07 31.87
CA ASN A 277 9.68 -13.84 31.09
C ASN A 277 11.01 -13.54 30.41
N MET A 278 10.96 -13.30 29.11
CA MET A 278 12.02 -12.75 28.29
C MET A 278 11.76 -11.26 28.07
N HIS A 279 12.58 -10.41 28.64
CA HIS A 279 12.56 -8.96 28.39
C HIS A 279 13.48 -8.63 27.24
N VAL A 280 12.94 -7.97 26.21
CA VAL A 280 13.61 -7.67 24.95
C VAL A 280 13.68 -6.16 24.76
N VAL A 281 14.88 -5.61 24.65
CA VAL A 281 15.10 -4.23 24.18
C VAL A 281 15.38 -4.28 22.68
N VAL A 282 14.52 -3.63 21.93
CA VAL A 282 14.59 -3.61 20.47
C VAL A 282 15.65 -2.59 20.01
N PRO A 283 16.55 -2.93 19.06
CA PRO A 283 17.53 -1.98 18.56
C PRO A 283 16.84 -0.77 17.89
N THR A 284 17.50 0.38 17.87
CA THR A 284 16.94 1.65 17.38
C THR A 284 16.40 1.53 15.95
N TRP A 285 17.14 0.85 15.07
CA TRP A 285 16.77 0.64 13.67
C TRP A 285 15.56 -0.28 13.43
N ARG A 286 15.03 -0.92 14.47
CA ARG A 286 13.79 -1.72 14.47
C ARG A 286 12.72 -1.09 15.38
N SER A 287 13.05 -0.03 16.11
CA SER A 287 12.15 0.63 17.08
C SER A 287 11.29 1.74 16.46
N THR A 288 11.34 1.95 15.14
CA THR A 288 10.57 3.00 14.43
C THR A 288 9.16 2.57 14.04
N GLY A 289 8.62 1.53 14.68
CA GLY A 289 7.28 0.96 14.44
C GLY A 289 7.30 -0.38 13.68
N ASP A 290 8.48 -0.92 13.44
CA ASP A 290 8.67 -2.21 12.76
C ASP A 290 8.50 -3.37 13.74
N VAL A 291 9.12 -3.30 14.92
CA VAL A 291 9.00 -4.27 16.00
C VAL A 291 8.41 -3.60 17.23
N SER A 292 7.19 -4.00 17.62
CA SER A 292 6.41 -3.32 18.66
C SER A 292 5.58 -4.24 19.56
N ILE A 293 5.37 -5.50 19.17
CA ILE A 293 4.56 -6.46 19.89
C ILE A 293 5.26 -7.83 20.01
N GLN A 294 4.75 -8.67 20.89
CA GLN A 294 5.30 -10.03 21.10
C GLN A 294 5.36 -10.88 19.83
N ALA A 295 4.38 -10.69 18.92
CA ALA A 295 4.36 -11.45 17.67
C ALA A 295 5.53 -11.08 16.74
N ASP A 296 5.98 -9.82 16.76
CA ASP A 296 7.14 -9.39 15.98
C ASP A 296 8.42 -10.05 16.52
N ILE A 297 8.56 -10.18 17.85
CA ILE A 297 9.68 -10.90 18.47
C ILE A 297 9.63 -12.39 18.12
N MET A 298 8.44 -12.99 18.11
CA MET A 298 8.27 -14.39 17.68
C MET A 298 8.71 -14.59 16.22
N GLU A 299 8.38 -13.65 15.33
CA GLU A 299 8.82 -13.69 13.92
C GLU A 299 10.35 -13.65 13.84
N GLU A 300 11.00 -12.74 14.58
CA GLU A 300 12.45 -12.62 14.59
C GLU A 300 13.13 -13.91 15.08
N VAL A 301 12.62 -14.50 16.17
CA VAL A 301 13.11 -15.78 16.69
C VAL A 301 12.91 -16.90 15.66
N ALA A 302 11.73 -16.99 15.05
CA ALA A 302 11.40 -18.04 14.08
C ALA A 302 12.27 -17.94 12.82
N ARG A 303 12.45 -16.75 12.26
CA ARG A 303 13.26 -16.57 11.06
C ARG A 303 14.76 -16.82 11.29
N MET A 304 15.27 -16.48 12.48
CA MET A 304 16.66 -16.74 12.86
C MET A 304 16.92 -18.20 13.22
N TYR A 305 15.90 -18.88 13.71
CA TYR A 305 15.95 -20.33 13.90
C TYR A 305 15.96 -21.06 12.54
N GLY A 306 15.25 -20.51 11.54
CA GLY A 306 15.03 -21.07 10.20
C GLY A 306 13.68 -21.79 10.11
N TYR A 307 12.82 -21.32 9.22
CA TYR A 307 11.48 -21.92 9.04
C TYR A 307 11.54 -23.39 8.60
N GLU A 308 12.60 -23.78 7.90
CA GLU A 308 12.86 -25.16 7.48
C GLU A 308 13.13 -26.14 8.63
N ASN A 309 13.46 -25.61 9.82
CA ASN A 309 13.73 -26.41 11.02
C ASN A 309 12.47 -26.70 11.87
N PHE A 310 11.30 -26.19 11.41
CA PHE A 310 10.01 -26.52 12.01
C PHE A 310 9.40 -27.72 11.29
N GLU A 311 9.10 -28.78 12.05
CA GLU A 311 8.43 -29.95 11.52
C GLU A 311 6.94 -29.63 11.28
N ALA A 312 6.44 -29.94 10.08
CA ALA A 312 5.04 -29.80 9.76
C ALA A 312 4.25 -30.96 10.38
N GLU A 313 3.42 -30.67 11.37
CA GLU A 313 2.51 -31.67 11.95
C GLU A 313 1.12 -31.54 11.30
N PRO A 314 0.51 -32.64 10.86
CA PRO A 314 -0.85 -32.61 10.33
C PRO A 314 -1.84 -32.24 11.43
N ILE A 315 -2.79 -31.37 11.08
CA ILE A 315 -3.87 -31.02 12.02
C ILE A 315 -4.73 -32.24 12.28
N THR A 316 -4.83 -32.63 13.55
CA THR A 316 -5.74 -33.67 13.99
C THR A 316 -7.09 -33.03 14.36
N THR A 317 -8.16 -33.47 13.73
CA THR A 317 -9.52 -33.02 14.03
C THR A 317 -10.48 -34.21 14.11
N THR A 318 -11.52 -34.08 14.91
CA THR A 318 -12.64 -35.01 14.93
C THR A 318 -13.72 -34.50 13.98
N PHE A 319 -14.30 -35.42 13.21
CA PHE A 319 -15.43 -35.12 12.35
C PHE A 319 -16.73 -35.44 13.11
N ASP A 320 -17.35 -34.42 13.67
CA ASP A 320 -18.63 -34.56 14.43
C ASP A 320 -19.88 -34.54 13.53
N GLY A 321 -19.69 -34.54 12.23
CA GLY A 321 -20.72 -34.51 11.20
C GLY A 321 -20.50 -33.44 10.16
N ALA A 322 -21.18 -33.55 9.03
CA ALA A 322 -21.10 -32.56 7.96
C ALA A 322 -21.95 -31.34 8.31
N ILE A 323 -21.35 -30.16 8.33
CA ILE A 323 -22.10 -28.90 8.39
C ILE A 323 -22.65 -28.60 7.01
N ASN A 324 -23.99 -28.68 6.85
CA ASN A 324 -24.64 -28.37 5.60
C ASN A 324 -24.74 -26.83 5.44
N GLN A 325 -23.96 -26.26 4.54
CA GLN A 325 -23.96 -24.83 4.20
C GLN A 325 -24.89 -24.59 3.00
N LEU A 326 -26.19 -24.49 3.24
CA LEU A 326 -27.22 -24.39 2.20
C LEU A 326 -27.01 -23.23 1.22
N ASP A 327 -26.54 -22.09 1.72
CA ASP A 327 -26.26 -20.90 0.92
C ASP A 327 -25.06 -21.10 -0.03
N LYS A 328 -24.01 -21.77 0.41
CA LYS A 328 -22.88 -22.13 -0.46
C LYS A 328 -23.25 -23.20 -1.47
N ASP A 329 -24.12 -24.14 -1.09
CA ASP A 329 -24.59 -25.16 -2.02
C ASP A 329 -25.49 -24.52 -3.10
N LEU A 330 -26.35 -23.59 -2.75
CA LEU A 330 -27.15 -22.82 -3.69
C LEU A 330 -26.26 -22.02 -4.66
N GLU A 331 -25.27 -21.29 -4.14
CA GLU A 331 -24.32 -20.56 -4.97
C GLU A 331 -23.59 -21.47 -5.94
N ARG A 332 -23.09 -22.61 -5.49
CA ARG A 332 -22.43 -23.61 -6.32
C ARG A 332 -23.33 -24.08 -7.46
N ARG A 333 -24.59 -24.41 -7.15
CA ARG A 333 -25.57 -24.85 -8.18
C ARG A 333 -25.87 -23.76 -9.20
N ILE A 334 -26.00 -22.50 -8.78
CA ILE A 334 -26.19 -21.36 -9.68
C ILE A 334 -24.98 -21.24 -10.63
N LYS A 335 -23.77 -21.28 -10.08
CA LYS A 335 -22.52 -21.19 -10.86
C LYS A 335 -22.37 -22.36 -11.85
N GLU A 336 -22.58 -23.60 -11.40
CA GLU A 336 -22.55 -24.78 -12.25
C GLU A 336 -23.60 -24.70 -13.38
N TYR A 337 -24.79 -24.20 -13.07
CA TYR A 337 -25.83 -23.99 -14.08
C TYR A 337 -25.42 -22.95 -15.11
N LEU A 338 -25.01 -21.76 -14.68
CA LEU A 338 -24.63 -20.67 -15.60
C LEU A 338 -23.40 -21.01 -16.42
N ALA A 339 -22.36 -21.57 -15.80
CA ALA A 339 -21.13 -21.91 -16.52
C ALA A 339 -21.30 -23.15 -17.44
N ILE A 340 -21.76 -24.28 -16.89
CA ILE A 340 -21.70 -25.55 -17.58
C ILE A 340 -22.90 -25.73 -18.52
N ARG A 341 -24.11 -25.33 -18.07
CA ARG A 341 -25.34 -25.54 -18.88
C ARG A 341 -25.63 -24.39 -19.83
N CYS A 342 -25.33 -23.17 -19.42
CA CYS A 342 -25.64 -21.99 -20.21
C CYS A 342 -24.42 -21.44 -20.98
N GLY A 343 -23.21 -21.96 -20.74
CA GLY A 343 -21.98 -21.55 -21.45
C GLY A 343 -21.56 -20.11 -21.12
N MET A 344 -21.95 -19.57 -19.95
CA MET A 344 -21.54 -18.26 -19.53
C MET A 344 -20.17 -18.32 -18.84
N GLN A 345 -19.37 -17.29 -19.00
CA GLN A 345 -18.07 -17.17 -18.33
C GLN A 345 -18.21 -16.42 -17.03
N GLU A 346 -17.70 -16.98 -15.93
CA GLU A 346 -17.60 -16.28 -14.65
C GLU A 346 -16.53 -15.20 -14.72
N ILE A 347 -16.86 -14.02 -14.25
CA ILE A 347 -15.91 -12.93 -14.08
C ILE A 347 -15.86 -12.48 -12.62
N PHE A 348 -14.78 -11.83 -12.26
CA PHE A 348 -14.59 -11.22 -10.94
C PHE A 348 -14.24 -9.75 -11.12
N THR A 349 -15.04 -8.90 -10.50
CA THR A 349 -14.78 -7.47 -10.48
C THR A 349 -14.44 -7.01 -9.06
N TYR A 350 -13.75 -5.89 -8.96
CA TYR A 350 -13.48 -5.29 -7.67
C TYR A 350 -14.76 -4.77 -7.01
N PRO A 351 -14.82 -4.67 -5.67
CA PRO A 351 -16.01 -4.19 -4.96
C PRO A 351 -16.27 -2.70 -5.11
N TRP A 352 -15.43 -1.96 -5.81
CA TRP A 352 -15.62 -0.55 -6.12
C TRP A 352 -16.07 -0.35 -7.56
N MET A 353 -16.80 0.76 -7.76
CA MET A 353 -17.37 1.14 -9.05
C MET A 353 -16.82 2.48 -9.51
N GLU A 354 -16.65 2.61 -10.81
CA GLU A 354 -16.31 3.87 -11.45
C GLU A 354 -17.55 4.77 -11.57
N GLU A 355 -17.41 6.03 -11.16
CA GLU A 355 -18.51 7.00 -11.07
C GLU A 355 -19.27 7.19 -12.41
N SER A 356 -18.58 7.12 -13.52
CA SER A 356 -19.20 7.21 -14.87
C SER A 356 -20.22 6.10 -15.12
N TYR A 357 -19.88 4.85 -14.76
CA TYR A 357 -20.81 3.71 -14.90
C TYR A 357 -21.92 3.73 -13.85
N VAL A 358 -21.65 4.23 -12.64
CA VAL A 358 -22.70 4.42 -11.62
C VAL A 358 -23.74 5.40 -12.13
N ASN A 359 -23.31 6.57 -12.61
CA ASN A 359 -24.21 7.58 -13.15
C ASN A 359 -25.00 7.10 -14.38
N ALA A 360 -24.37 6.33 -15.27
CA ALA A 360 -25.03 5.78 -16.45
C ALA A 360 -26.09 4.73 -16.10
N VAL A 361 -25.75 3.76 -15.24
CA VAL A 361 -26.59 2.58 -14.98
C VAL A 361 -27.57 2.82 -13.84
N LEU A 362 -27.11 3.33 -12.68
CA LEU A 362 -27.95 3.54 -11.50
C LEU A 362 -28.64 4.90 -11.48
N GLN A 363 -28.17 5.85 -12.26
CA GLN A 363 -28.68 7.22 -12.43
C GLN A 363 -28.75 8.05 -11.13
N SER A 364 -28.22 7.53 -10.03
CA SER A 364 -28.09 8.21 -8.73
C SER A 364 -26.92 7.63 -7.96
N THR A 365 -26.29 8.48 -7.17
CA THR A 365 -25.26 8.10 -6.18
C THR A 365 -25.79 8.15 -4.75
N GLU A 366 -27.07 8.50 -4.58
CA GLU A 366 -27.70 8.61 -3.26
C GLU A 366 -27.76 7.24 -2.57
N GLY A 367 -27.36 7.19 -1.30
CA GLY A 367 -27.33 5.95 -0.51
C GLY A 367 -26.22 4.95 -0.89
N ILE A 368 -25.33 5.31 -1.82
CA ILE A 368 -24.19 4.47 -2.17
C ILE A 368 -23.00 4.81 -1.26
N LEU A 369 -22.45 3.80 -0.62
CA LEU A 369 -21.26 3.93 0.21
C LEU A 369 -20.05 4.35 -0.63
N SER A 370 -19.21 5.22 -0.07
CA SER A 370 -17.96 5.63 -0.70
C SER A 370 -16.76 5.35 0.19
N LEU A 371 -15.62 5.02 -0.45
CA LEU A 371 -14.35 4.81 0.24
C LEU A 371 -13.73 6.15 0.64
N SER A 372 -13.23 6.25 1.86
CA SER A 372 -12.46 7.42 2.33
C SER A 372 -11.12 7.56 1.61
N THR A 373 -10.52 6.42 1.22
CA THR A 373 -9.27 6.36 0.46
C THR A 373 -9.46 5.41 -0.72
N PRO A 374 -10.03 5.90 -1.84
CA PRO A 374 -10.27 5.06 -3.01
C PRO A 374 -8.97 4.71 -3.75
N PRO A 375 -8.97 3.60 -4.53
CA PRO A 375 -7.84 3.23 -5.38
C PRO A 375 -7.51 4.30 -6.44
N SER A 376 -8.55 4.96 -6.96
CA SER A 376 -8.45 6.15 -7.80
C SER A 376 -9.62 7.10 -7.50
N PRO A 377 -9.50 8.41 -7.78
CA PRO A 377 -10.59 9.36 -7.58
C PRO A 377 -11.89 8.99 -8.30
N ALA A 378 -11.79 8.31 -9.46
CA ALA A 378 -12.94 7.87 -10.24
C ALA A 378 -13.62 6.61 -9.67
N GLU A 379 -12.92 5.79 -8.89
CA GLU A 379 -13.38 4.50 -8.37
C GLU A 379 -13.67 4.56 -6.86
N ARG A 380 -14.46 5.52 -6.45
CA ARG A 380 -14.73 5.79 -5.01
C ARG A 380 -15.94 5.07 -4.44
N PHE A 381 -16.88 4.62 -5.26
CA PHE A 381 -18.13 4.02 -4.80
C PHE A 381 -18.00 2.52 -4.56
N VAL A 382 -18.55 2.05 -3.44
CA VAL A 382 -18.67 0.62 -3.16
C VAL A 382 -19.92 0.08 -3.85
N ARG A 383 -19.81 -1.08 -4.51
CA ARG A 383 -20.91 -1.61 -5.33
C ARG A 383 -22.17 -1.90 -4.53
N SER A 384 -23.27 -1.24 -4.92
CA SER A 384 -24.65 -1.51 -4.47
C SER A 384 -25.41 -2.40 -5.45
N SER A 385 -24.84 -2.63 -6.65
CA SER A 385 -25.29 -3.49 -7.75
C SER A 385 -24.07 -4.00 -8.51
N LEU A 386 -24.18 -5.13 -9.18
CA LEU A 386 -23.12 -5.70 -10.03
C LEU A 386 -23.16 -5.11 -11.45
N LEU A 387 -24.26 -4.47 -11.86
CA LEU A 387 -24.49 -4.04 -13.23
C LEU A 387 -23.49 -2.98 -13.73
N PRO A 388 -23.07 -1.94 -12.96
CA PRO A 388 -22.07 -0.99 -13.43
C PRO A 388 -20.75 -1.67 -13.82
N ASN A 389 -20.28 -2.59 -12.99
CA ASN A 389 -19.05 -3.33 -13.24
C ASN A 389 -19.19 -4.32 -14.41
N LEU A 390 -20.36 -4.95 -14.59
CA LEU A 390 -20.66 -5.76 -15.77
C LEU A 390 -20.65 -4.93 -17.05
N CYS A 391 -21.22 -3.74 -17.06
CA CYS A 391 -21.15 -2.83 -18.22
C CYS A 391 -19.71 -2.46 -18.55
N LYS A 392 -18.88 -2.16 -17.54
CA LYS A 392 -17.43 -1.91 -17.71
C LYS A 392 -16.73 -3.15 -18.32
N ALA A 393 -17.10 -4.34 -17.89
CA ALA A 393 -16.57 -5.59 -18.42
C ALA A 393 -17.00 -5.81 -19.90
N VAL A 394 -18.25 -5.49 -20.24
CA VAL A 394 -18.74 -5.55 -21.64
C VAL A 394 -17.90 -4.63 -22.54
N VAL A 395 -17.68 -3.38 -22.15
CA VAL A 395 -16.85 -2.42 -22.90
C VAL A 395 -15.42 -2.91 -23.11
N LYS A 396 -14.85 -3.59 -22.11
CA LYS A 396 -13.50 -4.15 -22.24
C LYS A 396 -13.41 -5.31 -23.22
N ASN A 397 -14.51 -6.07 -23.38
CA ASN A 397 -14.55 -7.27 -24.21
C ASN A 397 -15.10 -7.04 -25.61
N GLU A 398 -15.91 -5.98 -25.87
CA GLU A 398 -16.53 -5.71 -27.18
C GLU A 398 -15.52 -5.61 -28.34
N ARG A 399 -14.28 -5.24 -28.08
CA ARG A 399 -13.21 -5.16 -29.07
C ARG A 399 -12.65 -6.52 -29.52
N TYR A 400 -12.98 -7.58 -28.77
CA TYR A 400 -12.47 -8.93 -29.05
C TYR A 400 -13.55 -9.89 -29.52
N PHE A 401 -14.83 -9.66 -29.10
CA PHE A 401 -15.92 -10.58 -29.30
C PHE A 401 -17.20 -9.85 -29.68
N ASP A 402 -17.85 -10.29 -30.74
CA ASP A 402 -19.16 -9.79 -31.18
C ASP A 402 -20.33 -10.47 -30.45
N GLU A 403 -20.11 -11.67 -29.91
CA GLU A 403 -21.08 -12.42 -29.11
C GLU A 403 -20.37 -13.07 -27.90
N PHE A 404 -20.88 -12.83 -26.70
CA PHE A 404 -20.40 -13.50 -25.48
C PHE A 404 -21.44 -13.39 -24.37
N SER A 405 -21.27 -14.22 -23.32
CA SER A 405 -22.11 -14.17 -22.12
C SER A 405 -21.24 -14.31 -20.89
N ILE A 406 -21.38 -13.37 -19.96
CA ILE A 406 -20.60 -13.30 -18.71
C ILE A 406 -21.52 -13.21 -17.51
N TYR A 407 -21.09 -13.68 -16.36
CA TYR A 407 -21.79 -13.53 -15.10
C TYR A 407 -20.82 -13.32 -13.93
N GLU A 408 -21.34 -12.74 -12.86
CA GLU A 408 -20.65 -12.58 -11.60
C GLU A 408 -21.58 -12.93 -10.45
N THR A 409 -21.05 -13.61 -9.42
CA THR A 409 -21.71 -13.82 -8.14
C THR A 409 -20.89 -13.16 -7.06
N ALA A 410 -21.43 -12.12 -6.44
CA ALA A 410 -20.66 -11.34 -5.49
C ALA A 410 -21.54 -10.59 -4.49
N GLN A 411 -20.92 -10.08 -3.43
CA GLN A 411 -21.59 -9.24 -2.44
C GLN A 411 -21.78 -7.82 -2.95
N VAL A 412 -22.94 -7.24 -2.67
CA VAL A 412 -23.24 -5.82 -2.79
C VAL A 412 -23.46 -5.22 -1.41
N PHE A 413 -23.23 -3.91 -1.28
CA PHE A 413 -23.19 -3.23 0.00
C PHE A 413 -24.23 -2.11 0.02
N ARG A 414 -24.95 -1.96 1.16
CA ARG A 414 -25.94 -0.91 1.36
C ARG A 414 -25.63 -0.11 2.61
N ASP A 415 -26.00 1.15 2.59
CA ASP A 415 -25.86 2.06 3.74
C ASP A 415 -26.95 1.76 4.79
N GLU A 416 -26.93 0.56 5.28
CA GLU A 416 -27.78 0.08 6.37
C GLU A 416 -26.86 -0.44 7.46
N ASN A 417 -27.05 0.00 8.70
CA ASN A 417 -26.24 -0.47 9.82
C ASN A 417 -26.57 -1.95 10.11
N TYR A 418 -25.57 -2.77 9.98
CA TYR A 418 -25.62 -4.19 10.36
C TYR A 418 -24.63 -4.45 11.49
N THR A 419 -25.11 -4.96 12.62
CA THR A 419 -24.25 -5.44 13.70
C THR A 419 -23.95 -6.92 13.49
N THR A 420 -22.67 -7.32 13.61
CA THR A 420 -22.32 -8.73 13.51
C THR A 420 -22.76 -9.48 14.77
N PRO A 421 -23.14 -10.77 14.66
CA PRO A 421 -23.45 -11.59 15.83
C PRO A 421 -22.24 -11.83 16.74
N TYR A 422 -21.03 -11.57 16.27
CA TYR A 422 -19.77 -11.80 17.00
C TYR A 422 -19.33 -10.56 17.80
N ASP A 423 -19.57 -9.36 17.30
CA ASP A 423 -19.32 -8.12 18.03
C ASP A 423 -20.43 -7.10 17.72
N PRO A 424 -21.38 -6.90 18.66
CA PRO A 424 -22.47 -5.97 18.48
C PRO A 424 -22.02 -4.50 18.43
N ARG A 425 -20.76 -4.20 18.76
CA ARG A 425 -20.19 -2.84 18.66
C ARG A 425 -19.66 -2.56 17.26
N GLU A 426 -19.38 -3.60 16.48
CA GLU A 426 -18.89 -3.48 15.11
C GLU A 426 -20.05 -3.18 14.17
N LYS A 427 -20.06 -1.97 13.61
CA LYS A 427 -21.05 -1.54 12.61
C LYS A 427 -20.49 -1.77 11.22
N LEU A 428 -20.93 -2.84 10.58
CA LEU A 428 -20.65 -3.10 9.17
C LEU A 428 -21.82 -2.64 8.31
N PRO A 429 -21.59 -2.26 7.04
CA PRO A 429 -22.67 -2.07 6.08
C PRO A 429 -23.41 -3.39 5.82
N SER A 430 -24.68 -3.31 5.48
CA SER A 430 -25.46 -4.49 5.06
C SER A 430 -24.83 -5.08 3.79
N GLN A 431 -24.64 -6.40 3.79
CA GLN A 431 -24.02 -7.15 2.69
C GLN A 431 -25.00 -8.18 2.18
N ARG A 432 -25.40 -8.07 0.91
CA ARG A 432 -26.27 -9.03 0.24
C ARG A 432 -25.56 -9.67 -0.93
N LYS A 433 -25.80 -10.95 -1.15
CA LYS A 433 -25.22 -11.67 -2.26
C LYS A 433 -26.13 -11.58 -3.47
N HIS A 434 -25.57 -11.09 -4.57
CA HIS A 434 -26.24 -11.00 -5.85
C HIS A 434 -25.59 -11.92 -6.88
N VAL A 435 -26.38 -12.36 -7.84
CA VAL A 435 -25.91 -12.94 -9.09
C VAL A 435 -26.39 -12.07 -10.25
N ALA A 436 -25.48 -11.66 -11.10
CA ALA A 436 -25.81 -10.86 -12.27
C ALA A 436 -25.10 -11.39 -13.52
N GLY A 437 -25.66 -11.11 -14.68
CA GLY A 437 -25.05 -11.53 -15.93
C GLY A 437 -25.44 -10.64 -17.11
N ALA A 438 -24.60 -10.71 -18.13
CA ALA A 438 -24.77 -10.02 -19.40
C ALA A 438 -24.74 -11.02 -20.55
N PHE A 439 -25.75 -10.96 -21.41
CA PHE A 439 -25.75 -11.61 -22.72
C PHE A 439 -25.55 -10.53 -23.77
N VAL A 440 -24.56 -10.70 -24.61
CA VAL A 440 -24.10 -9.68 -25.55
C VAL A 440 -24.11 -10.26 -26.95
N CYS A 441 -24.69 -9.50 -27.90
CA CYS A 441 -24.58 -9.85 -29.33
C CYS A 441 -24.52 -8.60 -30.21
N GLY A 442 -23.80 -8.70 -31.31
CA GLY A 442 -23.86 -7.77 -32.43
C GLY A 442 -25.13 -7.98 -33.28
N GLY A 443 -25.45 -6.97 -34.13
CA GLY A 443 -26.56 -7.10 -35.06
C GLY A 443 -27.93 -6.67 -34.52
N LYS A 444 -29.00 -7.04 -35.23
CA LYS A 444 -30.35 -6.51 -34.97
C LYS A 444 -31.32 -7.51 -34.30
N ASP A 445 -30.90 -8.73 -34.02
CA ASP A 445 -31.80 -9.76 -33.48
C ASP A 445 -31.89 -9.74 -31.95
N VAL A 446 -32.53 -8.71 -31.44
CA VAL A 446 -32.85 -8.56 -30.03
C VAL A 446 -33.80 -9.63 -29.52
N THR A 447 -34.66 -10.19 -30.40
CA THR A 447 -35.66 -11.20 -30.03
C THR A 447 -34.97 -12.50 -29.60
N THR A 448 -34.00 -12.97 -30.37
CA THR A 448 -33.24 -14.17 -30.04
C THR A 448 -32.40 -13.95 -28.75
N LEU A 449 -31.79 -12.78 -28.60
CA LEU A 449 -31.04 -12.45 -27.38
C LEU A 449 -31.93 -12.45 -26.14
N PHE A 450 -33.14 -11.85 -26.23
CA PHE A 450 -34.14 -11.86 -25.16
C PHE A 450 -34.58 -13.27 -24.80
N ARG A 451 -34.92 -14.11 -25.81
CA ARG A 451 -35.32 -15.49 -25.58
C ARG A 451 -34.21 -16.30 -24.90
N LYS A 452 -32.96 -16.12 -25.31
CA LYS A 452 -31.79 -16.77 -24.71
C LYS A 452 -31.67 -16.37 -23.23
N ALA A 453 -31.66 -15.09 -22.92
CA ALA A 453 -31.51 -14.59 -21.57
C ALA A 453 -32.69 -14.98 -20.65
N LYS A 454 -33.93 -14.81 -21.14
CA LYS A 454 -35.14 -15.22 -20.41
C LYS A 454 -35.16 -16.72 -20.15
N GLY A 455 -34.84 -17.56 -21.19
CA GLY A 455 -34.79 -19.00 -21.06
C GLY A 455 -33.77 -19.49 -20.02
N VAL A 456 -32.63 -18.79 -19.88
CA VAL A 456 -31.64 -19.07 -18.83
C VAL A 456 -32.27 -18.86 -17.45
N LEU A 457 -32.96 -17.74 -17.21
CA LEU A 457 -33.61 -17.49 -15.93
C LEU A 457 -34.81 -18.42 -15.70
N GLU A 458 -35.63 -18.73 -16.68
CA GLU A 458 -36.77 -19.67 -16.58
C GLU A 458 -36.33 -21.08 -16.17
N MET A 459 -35.18 -21.53 -16.64
CA MET A 459 -34.68 -22.87 -16.36
C MET A 459 -33.81 -22.94 -15.09
N MET A 460 -33.29 -21.83 -14.59
CA MET A 460 -32.44 -21.79 -13.38
C MET A 460 -33.09 -22.49 -12.19
N PRO A 461 -34.37 -22.25 -11.83
CA PRO A 461 -35.02 -22.90 -10.69
C PRO A 461 -35.03 -24.42 -10.78
N ARG A 462 -35.13 -24.98 -12.00
CA ARG A 462 -35.10 -26.44 -12.22
C ARG A 462 -33.75 -27.03 -11.80
N TYR A 463 -32.66 -26.38 -12.12
CA TYR A 463 -31.31 -26.87 -11.84
C TYR A 463 -30.84 -26.52 -10.41
N THR A 464 -31.39 -25.48 -9.83
CA THR A 464 -31.12 -25.10 -8.44
C THR A 464 -32.13 -25.74 -7.45
N HIS A 465 -33.06 -26.52 -7.96
CA HIS A 465 -34.11 -27.22 -7.20
C HIS A 465 -35.06 -26.29 -6.45
N MET A 466 -35.37 -25.14 -7.02
CA MET A 466 -36.33 -24.17 -6.48
C MET A 466 -37.67 -24.21 -7.19
N GLU A 467 -38.61 -23.43 -6.69
CA GLU A 467 -39.85 -23.12 -7.42
C GLU A 467 -39.56 -22.24 -8.62
N GLY A 468 -40.48 -22.29 -9.60
CA GLY A 468 -40.31 -21.55 -10.87
C GLY A 468 -40.39 -20.04 -10.65
N PHE A 469 -39.55 -19.31 -11.34
CA PHE A 469 -39.64 -17.85 -11.39
C PHE A 469 -40.84 -17.40 -12.21
N THR A 470 -41.49 -16.30 -11.78
CA THR A 470 -42.49 -15.60 -12.56
C THR A 470 -41.96 -14.27 -13.05
N PHE A 471 -42.45 -13.83 -14.21
CA PHE A 471 -41.96 -12.63 -14.89
C PHE A 471 -43.14 -11.68 -15.12
N LYS A 472 -43.00 -10.43 -14.63
CA LYS A 472 -44.05 -9.42 -14.71
C LYS A 472 -43.42 -8.08 -15.16
N GLN A 473 -44.19 -7.22 -15.78
CA GLN A 473 -43.82 -5.83 -16.03
C GLN A 473 -44.57 -4.95 -15.03
N VAL A 474 -43.91 -4.60 -13.91
CA VAL A 474 -44.53 -3.79 -12.82
C VAL A 474 -43.79 -2.47 -12.68
N GLU A 475 -42.45 -2.52 -12.53
CA GLU A 475 -41.62 -1.36 -12.33
C GLU A 475 -40.37 -1.44 -13.20
N LYS A 476 -40.28 -0.51 -14.16
CA LYS A 476 -39.18 -0.50 -15.14
C LYS A 476 -37.88 -0.08 -14.48
N PRO A 477 -36.81 -0.87 -14.56
CA PRO A 477 -35.48 -0.45 -14.11
C PRO A 477 -34.99 0.77 -14.88
N ALA A 478 -34.28 1.69 -14.21
CA ALA A 478 -33.83 2.95 -14.82
C ALA A 478 -32.92 2.74 -16.04
N TRP A 479 -32.10 1.70 -16.02
CA TRP A 479 -31.16 1.32 -17.08
C TRP A 479 -31.81 0.59 -18.26
N ALA A 480 -33.06 0.16 -18.10
CA ALA A 480 -33.73 -0.72 -19.05
C ALA A 480 -34.25 0.02 -20.30
N ASP A 481 -34.34 -0.69 -21.41
CA ASP A 481 -35.09 -0.30 -22.61
C ASP A 481 -36.58 -0.09 -22.27
N ASN A 482 -37.28 0.71 -23.09
CA ASN A 482 -38.67 1.06 -22.81
C ASN A 482 -39.66 -0.08 -23.04
N VAL A 483 -39.29 -1.09 -23.80
CA VAL A 483 -40.17 -2.20 -24.24
C VAL A 483 -39.71 -3.54 -23.68
N VAL A 484 -38.40 -3.80 -23.65
CA VAL A 484 -37.82 -5.10 -23.36
C VAL A 484 -37.26 -5.15 -21.93
N TRP A 485 -38.13 -5.37 -20.97
CA TRP A 485 -37.79 -5.51 -19.55
C TRP A 485 -38.80 -6.36 -18.80
N LEU A 486 -38.35 -7.04 -17.73
CA LEU A 486 -39.14 -7.89 -16.85
C LEU A 486 -38.59 -7.78 -15.43
N ASN A 487 -39.49 -7.70 -14.44
CA ASN A 487 -39.14 -7.99 -13.06
C ASN A 487 -39.27 -9.48 -12.81
N VAL A 488 -38.37 -10.05 -12.04
CA VAL A 488 -38.29 -11.48 -11.72
C VAL A 488 -38.79 -11.68 -10.30
N TYR A 489 -39.71 -12.62 -10.13
CA TYR A 489 -40.31 -12.94 -8.85
C TYR A 489 -40.12 -14.42 -8.48
N LEU A 490 -39.98 -14.69 -7.20
CA LEU A 490 -40.08 -16.01 -6.61
C LEU A 490 -41.26 -15.98 -5.61
N GLY A 491 -42.36 -16.65 -5.93
CA GLY A 491 -43.62 -16.41 -5.24
C GLY A 491 -44.12 -14.97 -5.45
N GLU A 492 -44.36 -14.26 -4.37
CA GLU A 492 -44.74 -12.84 -4.40
C GLU A 492 -43.57 -11.88 -4.21
N GLU A 493 -42.39 -12.39 -3.90
CA GLU A 493 -41.18 -11.57 -3.67
C GLU A 493 -40.49 -11.24 -4.98
N ARG A 494 -40.23 -9.95 -5.24
CA ARG A 494 -39.38 -9.50 -6.34
C ARG A 494 -37.92 -9.75 -5.98
N ILE A 495 -37.25 -10.61 -6.75
CA ILE A 495 -35.87 -11.03 -6.53
C ILE A 495 -34.87 -10.34 -7.46
N GLY A 496 -35.34 -9.62 -8.49
CA GLY A 496 -34.48 -8.93 -9.42
C GLY A 496 -35.13 -8.55 -10.73
N ASP A 497 -34.27 -8.29 -11.75
CA ASP A 497 -34.68 -7.79 -13.04
C ASP A 497 -33.94 -8.46 -14.21
N LEU A 498 -34.59 -8.49 -15.37
CA LEU A 498 -34.04 -8.87 -16.67
C LEU A 498 -34.46 -7.82 -17.69
N ALA A 499 -33.53 -7.15 -18.36
CA ALA A 499 -33.87 -6.19 -19.37
C ALA A 499 -32.78 -6.00 -20.43
N LEU A 500 -33.19 -5.53 -21.59
CA LEU A 500 -32.29 -4.97 -22.58
C LEU A 500 -31.75 -3.62 -22.06
N LEU A 501 -30.46 -3.41 -22.15
CA LEU A 501 -29.85 -2.13 -21.80
C LEU A 501 -30.34 -1.04 -22.79
N SER A 502 -30.83 0.08 -22.26
CA SER A 502 -31.33 1.16 -23.11
C SER A 502 -30.21 1.75 -23.98
N LYS A 503 -30.55 2.24 -25.14
CA LYS A 503 -29.56 2.88 -26.04
C LYS A 503 -28.85 4.06 -25.39
N LYS A 504 -29.57 4.83 -24.56
CA LYS A 504 -28.99 5.95 -23.81
C LYS A 504 -27.88 5.46 -22.88
N VAL A 505 -28.19 4.49 -22.04
CA VAL A 505 -27.23 3.92 -21.08
C VAL A 505 -26.06 3.22 -21.80
N SER A 506 -26.32 2.50 -22.90
CA SER A 506 -25.27 1.90 -23.73
C SER A 506 -24.26 2.96 -24.22
N MET A 507 -24.75 4.09 -24.73
CA MET A 507 -23.89 5.20 -25.19
C MET A 507 -23.12 5.84 -24.04
N GLU A 508 -23.76 6.08 -22.91
CA GLU A 508 -23.12 6.65 -21.71
C GLU A 508 -22.04 5.73 -21.14
N CYS A 509 -22.24 4.41 -21.20
CA CYS A 509 -21.22 3.41 -20.84
C CYS A 509 -20.10 3.27 -21.88
N GLY A 510 -20.27 3.77 -23.10
CA GLY A 510 -19.31 3.63 -24.20
C GLY A 510 -19.46 2.34 -25.02
N ILE A 511 -20.59 1.62 -24.89
CA ILE A 511 -20.93 0.43 -25.71
C ILE A 511 -21.43 0.91 -27.07
N LYS A 512 -20.79 0.49 -28.17
CA LYS A 512 -21.01 1.10 -29.48
C LYS A 512 -22.01 0.35 -30.36
N ASN A 513 -21.80 -0.92 -30.65
CA ASN A 513 -22.53 -1.66 -31.68
C ASN A 513 -23.15 -2.98 -31.18
N LEU A 514 -23.29 -3.14 -29.86
CA LEU A 514 -23.78 -4.36 -29.24
C LEU A 514 -25.15 -4.14 -28.58
N ASN A 515 -25.96 -5.18 -28.62
CA ASN A 515 -27.13 -5.30 -27.76
C ASN A 515 -26.73 -6.08 -26.51
N VAL A 516 -27.11 -5.58 -25.35
CA VAL A 516 -26.76 -6.16 -24.05
C VAL A 516 -28.04 -6.43 -23.26
N MET A 517 -28.32 -7.71 -23.01
CA MET A 517 -29.34 -8.12 -22.03
C MET A 517 -28.66 -8.31 -20.69
N LEU A 518 -29.13 -7.59 -19.67
CA LEU A 518 -28.63 -7.69 -18.30
C LEU A 518 -29.68 -8.32 -17.40
N PHE A 519 -29.22 -9.12 -16.47
CA PHE A 519 -30.01 -9.51 -15.30
C PHE A 519 -29.22 -9.32 -14.03
N GLU A 520 -29.93 -9.05 -12.95
CA GLU A 520 -29.41 -9.09 -11.57
C GLU A 520 -30.47 -9.65 -10.64
N LEU A 521 -30.11 -10.66 -9.85
CA LEU A 521 -30.98 -11.30 -8.86
C LEU A 521 -30.32 -11.22 -7.48
N ASP A 522 -31.12 -10.92 -6.46
CA ASP A 522 -30.74 -11.01 -5.07
C ASP A 522 -30.73 -12.49 -4.65
N GLN A 523 -29.57 -13.06 -4.50
CA GLN A 523 -29.38 -14.47 -4.14
C GLN A 523 -29.81 -14.74 -2.68
N ASP A 524 -29.75 -13.77 -1.80
CA ASP A 524 -30.13 -13.95 -0.41
C ASP A 524 -31.65 -14.12 -0.25
N CYS A 525 -32.45 -13.54 -1.15
CA CYS A 525 -33.89 -13.80 -1.23
C CYS A 525 -34.22 -15.24 -1.62
N LEU A 526 -33.29 -15.97 -2.22
CA LEU A 526 -33.49 -17.37 -2.60
C LEU A 526 -33.24 -18.36 -1.44
N LYS A 527 -32.52 -17.96 -0.40
CA LYS A 527 -32.14 -18.84 0.72
C LYS A 527 -33.31 -19.42 1.51
N PRO A 528 -34.42 -18.71 1.76
CA PRO A 528 -35.56 -19.26 2.50
C PRO A 528 -36.32 -20.35 1.73
N PHE A 529 -36.20 -20.35 0.42
CA PHE A 529 -36.88 -21.31 -0.45
C PHE A 529 -36.08 -22.61 -0.51
N ARG A 530 -36.60 -23.63 0.20
CA ARG A 530 -35.97 -24.94 0.26
C ARG A 530 -35.96 -25.61 -1.11
N SER A 531 -34.92 -26.41 -1.39
CA SER A 531 -34.90 -27.34 -2.51
C SER A 531 -36.19 -28.16 -2.57
N ARG A 532 -36.82 -28.26 -3.76
CA ARG A 532 -37.90 -29.22 -3.97
C ARG A 532 -37.42 -30.61 -3.63
N THR A 533 -38.15 -31.32 -2.80
CA THR A 533 -37.95 -32.75 -2.58
C THR A 533 -38.48 -33.47 -3.83
N ASN A 534 -37.64 -34.12 -4.60
CA ASN A 534 -38.09 -35.01 -5.67
C ASN A 534 -38.64 -36.26 -5.01
N THR A 535 -39.95 -36.36 -4.86
CA THR A 535 -40.62 -37.59 -4.44
C THR A 535 -40.91 -38.45 -5.66
N PHE A 536 -40.43 -39.68 -5.60
CA PHE A 536 -40.82 -40.69 -6.60
C PHE A 536 -42.29 -41.05 -6.34
N THR A 537 -43.17 -40.84 -7.33
CA THR A 537 -44.54 -41.30 -7.31
C THR A 537 -44.61 -42.52 -8.22
N HIS A 538 -45.01 -43.68 -7.67
CA HIS A 538 -45.34 -44.85 -8.52
C HIS A 538 -46.48 -44.49 -9.44
N LEU A 539 -46.32 -44.78 -10.75
CA LEU A 539 -47.39 -44.72 -11.74
C LEU A 539 -48.42 -45.76 -11.45
#